data_be96a09509560790db3fb976930f954c
#
_entry.id   be96a09509560790db3fb976930f954c
#
_cell.length_a   1.000
_cell.length_b   1.000
_cell.length_c   1.000
_cell.angle_alpha   90.00
_cell.angle_beta   90.00
_cell.angle_gamma   90.00
#
_symmetry.space_group_name_H-M   'P 1'
#
loop_
_entity.id
_entity.type
_entity.pdbx_description
1 polymer ?
#
loop_
_entity_poly.entity_id
_entity_poly.type
_entity_poly.pdbx_seq_one_letter_code
_entity_poly.pdbx_strand_id
1 'polypeptide(L)'
;MGRLATVRGLVAGASAPRVIALEWLDPPFVGGHWIPEMISIAGGEDVAGPPGLKSPEVSWGELAGLNPDVAVAMPCGWYAEDARAQAIAYWDQIEILGARRVFAVDAASTFSRPGPRLIDGIELLAHLLHPDLVDPPGHIGYAEVEPPRVWRGAGG
;
A
#
# COMPACT_ATOMS: atom_id res chain seq x y z
N MET A 1 15.17 17.16 -14.88
CA MET A 1 15.04 16.63 -13.52
C MET A 1 14.56 15.19 -13.55
N GLY A 2 15.16 14.30 -12.77
CA GLY A 2 14.75 12.90 -12.74
C GLY A 2 13.36 12.71 -12.12
N ARG A 3 12.71 11.58 -12.46
CA ARG A 3 11.37 11.25 -11.98
C ARG A 3 11.28 11.24 -10.45
N LEU A 4 12.28 10.69 -9.76
CA LEU A 4 12.31 10.67 -8.29
C LEU A 4 12.40 12.08 -7.71
N ALA A 5 13.22 12.94 -8.28
CA ALA A 5 13.33 14.32 -7.83
C ALA A 5 12.01 15.07 -8.05
N THR A 6 11.28 14.76 -9.13
CA THR A 6 9.96 15.32 -9.39
C THR A 6 8.97 14.91 -8.30
N VAL A 7 8.91 13.61 -7.96
CA VAL A 7 8.03 13.14 -6.90
C VAL A 7 8.36 13.78 -5.57
N ARG A 8 9.64 13.82 -5.18
CA ARG A 8 10.07 14.44 -3.94
C ARG A 8 9.67 15.91 -3.87
N GLY A 9 9.80 16.63 -4.98
CA GLY A 9 9.38 18.03 -5.06
C GLY A 9 7.89 18.23 -4.88
N LEU A 10 7.08 17.37 -5.48
CA LEU A 10 5.62 17.45 -5.42
C LEU A 10 5.08 17.19 -4.01
N VAL A 11 5.68 16.27 -3.26
CA VAL A 11 5.23 15.90 -1.92
C VAL A 11 5.95 16.63 -0.80
N ALA A 12 6.95 17.43 -1.13
CA ALA A 12 7.72 18.21 -0.14
C ALA A 12 6.79 19.16 0.63
N GLY A 13 6.88 19.12 1.96
CA GLY A 13 6.05 19.98 2.82
C GLY A 13 4.65 19.43 3.11
N ALA A 14 4.22 18.37 2.44
CA ALA A 14 2.96 17.71 2.75
C ALA A 14 3.10 16.84 4.00
N SER A 15 2.00 16.65 4.74
CA SER A 15 1.97 15.69 5.85
C SER A 15 2.16 14.28 5.32
N ALA A 16 2.97 13.48 6.00
CA ALA A 16 3.23 12.10 5.62
C ALA A 16 2.17 11.17 6.24
N PRO A 17 1.29 10.55 5.44
CA PRO A 17 0.37 9.55 5.96
C PRO A 17 1.14 8.35 6.53
N ARG A 18 0.58 7.72 7.56
CA ARG A 18 1.12 6.50 8.14
C ARG A 18 0.66 5.32 7.29
N VAL A 19 1.60 4.53 6.79
CA VAL A 19 1.34 3.50 5.78
C VAL A 19 1.75 2.13 6.28
N ILE A 20 0.88 1.15 6.05
CA ILE A 20 1.23 -0.27 6.14
C ILE A 20 1.16 -0.88 4.74
N ALA A 21 2.27 -1.44 4.28
CA ALA A 21 2.32 -2.21 3.05
C ALA A 21 2.20 -3.70 3.39
N LEU A 22 1.17 -4.35 2.85
CA LEU A 22 0.91 -5.78 3.07
C LEU A 22 1.42 -6.56 1.87
N GLU A 23 2.55 -7.22 2.04
CA GLU A 23 3.16 -8.04 0.99
C GLU A 23 2.51 -9.42 0.87
N TRP A 24 1.84 -9.85 1.92
CA TRP A 24 1.01 -11.06 1.97
C TRP A 24 -0.06 -10.91 3.03
N LEU A 25 -1.18 -11.62 2.90
CA LEU A 25 -2.33 -11.43 3.81
C LEU A 25 -2.56 -12.61 4.77
N ASP A 26 -2.15 -13.83 4.42
CA ASP A 26 -2.40 -14.98 5.28
C ASP A 26 -1.26 -16.01 5.19
N PRO A 27 -0.34 -16.01 6.16
CA PRO A 27 -0.23 -15.05 7.25
C PRO A 27 0.21 -13.66 6.76
N PRO A 28 -0.05 -12.58 7.52
CA PRO A 28 0.34 -11.27 7.04
C PRO A 28 1.85 -11.05 7.10
N PHE A 29 2.39 -10.55 5.99
CA PHE A 29 3.76 -10.07 5.88
C PHE A 29 3.71 -8.59 5.50
N VAL A 30 4.53 -7.77 6.15
CA VAL A 30 4.69 -6.38 5.74
C VAL A 30 5.87 -6.22 4.81
N GLY A 31 5.82 -5.21 3.93
CA GLY A 31 6.90 -4.94 2.99
C GLY A 31 8.20 -4.58 3.70
N GLY A 32 9.26 -5.30 3.38
CA GLY A 32 10.62 -4.99 3.78
C GLY A 32 11.46 -4.60 2.59
N HIS A 33 12.77 -4.88 2.65
CA HIS A 33 13.72 -4.61 1.58
C HIS A 33 13.68 -3.14 1.14
N TRP A 34 13.22 -2.86 -0.08
CA TRP A 34 13.14 -1.52 -0.67
C TRP A 34 11.81 -0.80 -0.44
N ILE A 35 10.79 -1.49 0.06
CA ILE A 35 9.44 -0.92 0.20
C ILE A 35 9.39 0.27 1.17
N PRO A 36 9.98 0.21 2.37
CA PRO A 36 9.94 1.36 3.28
C PRO A 36 10.55 2.63 2.67
N GLU A 37 11.65 2.50 1.93
CA GLU A 37 12.27 3.63 1.26
C GLU A 37 11.38 4.20 0.14
N MET A 38 10.72 3.32 -0.63
CA MET A 38 9.77 3.75 -1.66
C MET A 38 8.63 4.57 -1.05
N ILE A 39 8.08 4.11 0.06
CA ILE A 39 7.01 4.83 0.78
C ILE A 39 7.52 6.20 1.26
N SER A 40 8.73 6.25 1.80
CA SER A 40 9.34 7.51 2.24
C SER A 40 9.52 8.50 1.09
N ILE A 41 10.04 8.05 -0.05
CA ILE A 41 10.21 8.90 -1.24
C ILE A 41 8.86 9.39 -1.75
N ALA A 42 7.82 8.54 -1.67
CA ALA A 42 6.47 8.87 -2.10
C ALA A 42 5.74 9.83 -1.14
N GLY A 43 6.36 10.23 -0.06
CA GLY A 43 5.77 11.16 0.90
C GLY A 43 4.95 10.51 2.01
N GLY A 44 5.17 9.23 2.31
CA GLY A 44 4.54 8.51 3.39
C GLY A 44 5.51 8.14 4.50
N GLU A 45 4.97 7.61 5.59
CA GLU A 45 5.74 7.04 6.69
C GLU A 45 5.39 5.55 6.81
N ASP A 46 6.32 4.66 6.52
CA ASP A 46 6.11 3.23 6.74
C ASP A 46 6.22 2.95 8.24
N VAL A 47 5.12 2.53 8.85
CA VAL A 47 5.05 2.31 10.29
C VAL A 47 5.29 0.86 10.70
N ALA A 48 5.43 -0.03 9.74
CA ALA A 48 5.52 -1.48 10.02
C ALA A 48 6.79 -2.13 9.47
N GLY A 49 7.26 -1.74 8.29
CA GLY A 49 8.34 -2.43 7.59
C GLY A 49 9.74 -2.04 8.07
N PRO A 50 10.64 -3.01 8.23
CA PRO A 50 12.05 -2.72 8.53
C PRO A 50 12.80 -2.36 7.23
N PRO A 51 13.35 -1.14 7.11
CA PRO A 51 14.08 -0.76 5.89
C PRO A 51 15.33 -1.62 5.70
N GLY A 52 15.53 -2.09 4.47
CA GLY A 52 16.72 -2.87 4.10
C GLY A 52 16.74 -4.30 4.63
N LEU A 53 15.75 -4.72 5.39
CA LEU A 53 15.67 -6.06 5.94
C LEU A 53 14.57 -6.87 5.26
N LYS A 54 14.64 -8.19 5.42
CA LYS A 54 13.65 -9.11 4.88
C LYS A 54 12.25 -8.78 5.42
N SER A 55 11.24 -8.93 4.57
CA SER A 55 9.84 -8.75 4.94
C SER A 55 9.46 -9.67 6.10
N PRO A 56 9.07 -9.14 7.27
CA PRO A 56 8.71 -9.96 8.40
C PRO A 56 7.26 -10.43 8.35
N GLU A 57 7.03 -11.61 8.90
CA GLU A 57 5.70 -12.05 9.27
C GLU A 57 5.27 -11.32 10.56
N VAL A 58 4.05 -10.85 10.59
CA VAL A 58 3.49 -10.09 11.73
C VAL A 58 2.08 -10.59 12.03
N SER A 59 1.54 -10.19 13.17
CA SER A 59 0.13 -10.46 13.48
C SER A 59 -0.76 -9.25 13.14
N TRP A 60 -2.01 -9.51 12.83
CA TRP A 60 -2.98 -8.44 12.61
C TRP A 60 -3.14 -7.54 13.83
N GLY A 61 -3.07 -8.11 15.03
CA GLY A 61 -3.14 -7.34 16.28
C GLY A 61 -1.98 -6.37 16.45
N GLU A 62 -0.77 -6.78 16.10
CA GLU A 62 0.40 -5.89 16.11
C GLU A 62 0.22 -4.73 15.14
N LEU A 63 -0.26 -5.03 13.93
CA LEU A 63 -0.49 -4.02 12.91
C LEU A 63 -1.57 -3.02 13.33
N ALA A 64 -2.64 -3.48 13.97
CA ALA A 64 -3.72 -2.61 14.44
C ALA A 64 -3.23 -1.56 15.44
N GLY A 65 -2.25 -1.91 16.28
CA GLY A 65 -1.67 -0.99 17.24
C GLY A 65 -0.84 0.13 16.63
N LEU A 66 -0.52 0.06 15.34
CA LEU A 66 0.31 1.05 14.66
C LEU A 66 -0.48 2.25 14.12
N ASN A 67 -1.80 2.19 14.12
CA ASN A 67 -2.69 3.26 13.67
C ASN A 67 -2.35 3.78 12.26
N PRO A 68 -2.40 2.96 11.22
CA PRO A 68 -2.13 3.41 9.87
C PRO A 68 -3.26 4.30 9.34
N ASP A 69 -2.90 5.27 8.50
CA ASP A 69 -3.87 6.05 7.73
C ASP A 69 -4.25 5.32 6.44
N VAL A 70 -3.29 4.62 5.85
CA VAL A 70 -3.43 3.92 4.57
C VAL A 70 -2.84 2.53 4.66
N ALA A 71 -3.56 1.55 4.15
CA ALA A 71 -3.05 0.20 3.94
C ALA A 71 -2.99 -0.10 2.44
N VAL A 72 -1.88 -0.64 1.99
CA VAL A 72 -1.68 -1.01 0.59
C VAL A 72 -1.44 -2.50 0.49
N ALA A 73 -2.37 -3.22 -0.14
CA ALA A 73 -2.22 -4.64 -0.42
C ALA A 73 -1.40 -4.81 -1.70
N MET A 74 -0.21 -5.39 -1.56
CA MET A 74 0.71 -5.66 -2.67
C MET A 74 1.23 -7.10 -2.61
N PRO A 75 0.34 -8.10 -2.73
CA PRO A 75 0.76 -9.49 -2.66
C PRO A 75 1.82 -9.80 -3.72
N CYS A 76 2.92 -10.37 -3.28
CA CYS A 76 4.08 -10.62 -4.13
C CYS A 76 3.70 -11.42 -5.38
N GLY A 77 4.02 -10.88 -6.56
CA GLY A 77 3.75 -11.53 -7.84
C GLY A 77 2.32 -11.42 -8.36
N TRP A 78 1.43 -10.71 -7.67
CA TRP A 78 0.02 -10.59 -8.05
C TRP A 78 -0.28 -9.28 -8.76
N TYR A 79 -1.27 -9.30 -9.65
CA TYR A 79 -1.81 -8.12 -10.30
C TYR A 79 -2.90 -7.47 -9.44
N ALA A 80 -3.24 -6.21 -9.76
CA ALA A 80 -4.15 -5.41 -8.94
C ALA A 80 -5.51 -6.05 -8.72
N GLU A 81 -6.08 -6.71 -9.74
CA GLU A 81 -7.40 -7.33 -9.62
C GLU A 81 -7.42 -8.50 -8.64
N ASP A 82 -6.39 -9.35 -8.70
CA ASP A 82 -6.26 -10.48 -7.77
C ASP A 82 -5.96 -9.99 -6.36
N ALA A 83 -5.13 -8.95 -6.23
CA ALA A 83 -4.83 -8.32 -4.95
C ALA A 83 -6.10 -7.71 -4.33
N ARG A 84 -6.93 -7.06 -5.14
CA ARG A 84 -8.21 -6.53 -4.69
C ARG A 84 -9.15 -7.63 -4.21
N ALA A 85 -9.28 -8.71 -4.98
CA ALA A 85 -10.13 -9.85 -4.60
C ALA A 85 -9.67 -10.47 -3.29
N GLN A 86 -8.37 -10.63 -3.08
CA GLN A 86 -7.82 -11.14 -1.84
C GLN A 86 -8.07 -10.19 -0.67
N ALA A 87 -7.88 -8.90 -0.87
CA ALA A 87 -8.16 -7.90 0.17
C ALA A 87 -9.63 -7.93 0.60
N ILE A 88 -10.55 -8.11 -0.33
CA ILE A 88 -11.97 -8.29 -0.03
C ILE A 88 -12.21 -9.57 0.77
N ALA A 89 -11.57 -10.67 0.39
CA ALA A 89 -11.70 -11.95 1.10
C ALA A 89 -11.20 -11.88 2.54
N TYR A 90 -10.17 -11.07 2.80
CA TYR A 90 -9.58 -10.88 4.13
C TYR A 90 -10.01 -9.55 4.78
N TRP A 91 -11.14 -9.00 4.36
CA TRP A 91 -11.59 -7.69 4.84
C TRP A 91 -11.74 -7.62 6.35
N ASP A 92 -12.23 -8.68 6.98
CA ASP A 92 -12.40 -8.69 8.44
C ASP A 92 -11.10 -8.43 9.18
N GLN A 93 -9.98 -8.94 8.66
CA GLN A 93 -8.67 -8.71 9.22
C GLN A 93 -8.15 -7.30 8.89
N ILE A 94 -8.32 -6.88 7.64
CA ILE A 94 -7.88 -5.55 7.19
C ILE A 94 -8.62 -4.44 7.93
N GLU A 95 -9.90 -4.62 8.19
CA GLU A 95 -10.74 -3.65 8.91
C GLU A 95 -10.20 -3.35 10.31
N ILE A 96 -9.58 -4.34 10.97
CA ILE A 96 -8.98 -4.17 12.30
C ILE A 96 -7.90 -3.08 12.32
N LEU A 97 -7.22 -2.86 11.19
CA LEU A 97 -6.18 -1.84 11.07
C LEU A 97 -6.71 -0.42 11.25
N GLY A 98 -7.99 -0.18 10.97
CA GLY A 98 -8.60 1.14 11.09
C GLY A 98 -8.11 2.16 10.06
N ALA A 99 -7.48 1.71 8.98
CA ALA A 99 -7.01 2.60 7.92
C ALA A 99 -8.18 3.28 7.22
N ARG A 100 -8.04 4.57 6.95
CA ARG A 100 -9.07 5.36 6.27
C ARG A 100 -9.26 4.91 4.83
N ARG A 101 -8.16 4.52 4.19
CA ARG A 101 -8.16 4.09 2.80
C ARG A 101 -7.34 2.82 2.66
N VAL A 102 -7.82 1.91 1.84
CA VAL A 102 -7.15 0.65 1.51
C VAL A 102 -7.05 0.55 0.00
N PHE A 103 -5.86 0.24 -0.49
CA PHE A 103 -5.61 0.08 -1.92
C PHE A 103 -5.05 -1.30 -2.21
N ALA A 104 -5.37 -1.82 -3.39
CA ALA A 104 -4.72 -2.99 -3.97
C ALA A 104 -3.94 -2.55 -5.21
N VAL A 105 -2.72 -2.99 -5.35
CA VAL A 105 -1.82 -2.55 -6.41
C VAL A 105 -1.24 -3.72 -7.18
N ASP A 106 -0.75 -3.43 -8.38
CA ASP A 106 -0.04 -4.38 -9.22
C ASP A 106 1.39 -4.57 -8.71
N ALA A 107 1.55 -5.49 -7.76
CA ALA A 107 2.85 -5.78 -7.18
C ALA A 107 3.75 -6.54 -8.17
N ALA A 108 3.18 -7.35 -9.04
CA ALA A 108 3.93 -8.12 -10.02
C ALA A 108 4.79 -7.24 -10.92
N SER A 109 4.25 -6.09 -11.34
CA SER A 109 4.94 -5.17 -12.26
C SER A 109 5.78 -4.12 -11.55
N THR A 110 5.51 -3.78 -10.28
CA THR A 110 6.06 -2.57 -9.66
C THR A 110 6.82 -2.75 -8.36
N PHE A 111 6.53 -3.78 -7.58
CA PHE A 111 7.06 -3.90 -6.22
C PHE A 111 7.81 -5.21 -5.94
N SER A 112 7.55 -6.25 -6.70
CA SER A 112 8.04 -7.60 -6.38
C SER A 112 9.51 -7.83 -6.73
N ARG A 113 10.11 -6.99 -7.56
CA ARG A 113 11.49 -7.13 -8.02
C ARG A 113 12.21 -5.80 -8.02
N PRO A 114 13.50 -5.76 -7.65
CA PRO A 114 14.30 -4.56 -7.83
C PRO A 114 14.48 -4.25 -9.32
N GLY A 115 14.59 -2.97 -9.66
CA GLY A 115 14.80 -2.52 -11.02
C GLY A 115 14.12 -1.21 -11.34
N PRO A 116 14.16 -0.75 -12.60
CA PRO A 116 13.61 0.55 -13.01
C PRO A 116 12.11 0.71 -12.74
N ARG A 117 11.35 -0.38 -12.71
CA ARG A 117 9.90 -0.35 -12.44
C ARG A 117 9.55 0.06 -11.01
N LEU A 118 10.52 0.05 -10.09
CA LEU A 118 10.30 0.58 -8.75
C LEU A 118 9.98 2.09 -8.79
N ILE A 119 10.48 2.81 -9.79
CA ILE A 119 10.15 4.22 -9.98
C ILE A 119 8.66 4.38 -10.28
N ASP A 120 8.10 3.52 -11.14
CA ASP A 120 6.67 3.49 -11.42
C ASP A 120 5.87 3.21 -10.13
N GLY A 121 6.36 2.30 -9.30
CA GLY A 121 5.76 2.01 -8.00
C GLY A 121 5.79 3.19 -7.05
N ILE A 122 6.89 3.95 -7.01
CA ILE A 122 7.00 5.16 -6.21
C ILE A 122 6.00 6.22 -6.69
N GLU A 123 5.88 6.43 -7.99
CA GLU A 123 4.90 7.37 -8.54
C GLU A 123 3.47 6.95 -8.20
N LEU A 124 3.17 5.66 -8.28
CA LEU A 124 1.87 5.14 -7.87
C LEU A 124 1.60 5.40 -6.39
N LEU A 125 2.53 5.04 -5.51
CA LEU A 125 2.39 5.31 -4.08
C LEU A 125 2.19 6.79 -3.80
N ALA A 126 2.96 7.65 -4.45
CA ALA A 126 2.83 9.10 -4.28
C ALA A 126 1.43 9.58 -4.66
N HIS A 127 0.86 9.06 -5.74
CA HIS A 127 -0.52 9.37 -6.11
C HIS A 127 -1.51 8.87 -5.06
N LEU A 128 -1.35 7.64 -4.58
CA LEU A 128 -2.27 7.08 -3.58
C LEU A 128 -2.23 7.84 -2.26
N LEU A 129 -1.05 8.30 -1.86
CA LEU A 129 -0.87 9.04 -0.61
C LEU A 129 -1.19 10.52 -0.73
N HIS A 130 -0.99 11.11 -1.90
CA HIS A 130 -1.18 12.53 -2.18
C HIS A 130 -1.88 12.75 -3.52
N PRO A 131 -3.15 12.32 -3.65
CA PRO A 131 -3.85 12.39 -4.93
C PRO A 131 -4.05 13.80 -5.47
N ASP A 132 -4.05 14.81 -4.60
CA ASP A 132 -4.18 16.21 -5.01
C ASP A 132 -2.87 16.81 -5.52
N LEU A 133 -1.74 16.18 -5.22
CA LEU A 133 -0.41 16.66 -5.57
C LEU A 133 0.23 15.89 -6.71
N VAL A 134 -0.11 14.62 -6.86
CA VAL A 134 0.54 13.71 -7.81
C VAL A 134 -0.52 13.01 -8.65
N ASP A 135 -0.40 13.12 -9.96
CA ASP A 135 -1.29 12.44 -10.90
C ASP A 135 -1.02 10.93 -10.93
N PRO A 136 -2.05 10.11 -11.22
CA PRO A 136 -1.85 8.67 -11.32
C PRO A 136 -0.98 8.33 -12.53
N PRO A 137 -0.05 7.37 -12.40
CA PRO A 137 0.66 6.83 -13.56
C PRO A 137 -0.33 6.07 -14.44
N GLY A 138 -0.39 6.43 -15.74
CA GLY A 138 -1.47 6.00 -16.62
C GLY A 138 -1.42 4.55 -17.09
N HIS A 139 -0.43 3.77 -16.69
CA HIS A 139 -0.21 2.40 -17.19
C HIS A 139 -0.07 1.34 -16.09
N ILE A 140 -0.33 1.72 -14.83
CA ILE A 140 -0.17 0.80 -13.70
C ILE A 140 -1.54 0.56 -13.06
N GLY A 141 -1.87 -0.73 -12.87
CA GLY A 141 -3.13 -1.13 -12.27
C GLY A 141 -3.15 -0.88 -10.75
N TYR A 142 -4.22 -0.29 -10.28
CA TYR A 142 -4.52 -0.18 -8.86
C TYR A 142 -6.02 -0.05 -8.66
N ALA A 143 -6.48 -0.35 -7.46
CA ALA A 143 -7.88 -0.15 -7.09
C ALA A 143 -7.97 0.26 -5.62
N GLU A 144 -8.90 1.16 -5.31
CA GLU A 144 -9.29 1.40 -3.93
C GLU A 144 -10.21 0.27 -3.50
N VAL A 145 -9.93 -0.33 -2.34
CA VAL A 145 -10.70 -1.44 -1.81
C VAL A 145 -11.71 -0.89 -0.82
N GLU A 146 -12.98 -1.08 -1.14
CA GLU A 146 -14.08 -0.70 -0.26
C GLU A 146 -14.55 -1.92 0.52
N PRO A 147 -15.17 -1.71 1.72
CA PRO A 147 -15.77 -2.81 2.46
C PRO A 147 -16.75 -3.57 1.57
N PRO A 148 -16.71 -4.91 1.62
CA PRO A 148 -17.71 -5.69 0.88
C PRO A 148 -19.11 -5.30 1.36
N ARG A 149 -20.04 -5.15 0.43
CA ARG A 149 -21.43 -4.89 0.77
C ARG A 149 -21.98 -6.12 1.45
N VAL A 150 -22.04 -6.08 2.77
CA VAL A 150 -22.74 -7.10 3.53
C VAL A 150 -24.22 -6.78 3.39
N TRP A 151 -24.97 -7.70 2.80
CA TRP A 151 -26.42 -7.65 2.85
C TRP A 151 -26.81 -7.76 4.33
N ARG A 152 -27.13 -6.65 4.96
CA ARG A 152 -27.75 -6.66 6.27
C ARG A 152 -29.21 -7.00 6.03
N GLY A 153 -29.57 -8.25 6.31
CA GLY A 153 -30.93 -8.71 6.15
C GLY A 153 -31.93 -7.77 6.82
N ALA A 154 -33.14 -7.73 6.27
CA ALA A 154 -34.21 -6.85 6.65
C ALA A 154 -34.73 -7.04 8.09
N GLY A 155 -33.94 -7.55 8.99
CA GLY A 155 -34.31 -7.79 10.38
C GLY A 155 -33.32 -7.19 11.36
N GLY A 156 -32.43 -6.35 10.85
CA GLY A 156 -31.45 -5.70 11.73
C GLY A 156 -31.98 -4.46 12.38
#